data_fa33ae1ab46ea332c066856c642db9ec
#
_entry.id   fa33ae1ab46ea332c066856c642db9ec
#
_cell.length_a   1.000
_cell.length_b   1.000
_cell.length_c   1.000
_cell.angle_alpha   90.00
_cell.angle_beta   90.00
_cell.angle_gamma   90.00
#
_symmetry.space_group_name_H-M   'P 1'
#
loop_
_entity.id
_entity.type
_entity.pdbx_description
1 polymer ?
#
loop_
_entity_poly.entity_id
_entity_poly.type
_entity_poly.pdbx_seq_one_letter_code
_entity_poly.pdbx_strand_id
1 'polypeptide(L)'
;KLGYDEVRFDKMGNTLGRIGDGPKVIVFDSHIDTVGVGDRDAWGWDPFEGKIEDGKLYARGACDEKGSTPGMVYGLAIARDLGLLDGYTAYYFGNMEEWCDGIGPNAFVEVDPQVKPDFVVIGEPTKMNVYRGHKGRIELKITSLGRSAHAAVHFIGDNAIYKMASIINLL
;
A
#
# COMPACT_ATOMS: atom_id res chain seq x y z
N LYS A 1 22.59 8.42 8.86
CA LYS A 1 22.07 9.41 7.91
C LYS A 1 22.59 9.02 6.53
N LEU A 2 21.68 8.75 5.60
CA LEU A 2 22.03 8.19 4.29
C LEU A 2 22.41 9.24 3.24
N GLY A 3 22.47 10.54 3.63
CA GLY A 3 22.91 11.63 2.75
C GLY A 3 21.95 11.95 1.60
N TYR A 4 20.65 11.80 1.82
CA TYR A 4 19.65 12.37 0.93
C TYR A 4 19.74 13.90 0.95
N ASP A 5 19.58 14.54 -0.21
CA ASP A 5 19.62 16.01 -0.35
C ASP A 5 18.42 16.67 0.30
N GLU A 6 17.26 16.00 0.24
CA GLU A 6 16.03 16.42 0.87
C GLU A 6 15.30 15.22 1.48
N VAL A 7 14.73 15.42 2.66
CA VAL A 7 13.77 14.47 3.28
C VAL A 7 12.65 15.27 3.91
N ARG A 8 11.43 14.99 3.51
CA ARG A 8 10.24 15.68 4.01
C ARG A 8 9.02 14.76 4.10
N PHE A 9 8.03 15.23 4.80
CA PHE A 9 6.68 14.64 4.83
C PHE A 9 5.71 15.61 4.17
N ASP A 10 4.75 15.07 3.43
CA ASP A 10 3.63 15.86 2.96
C ASP A 10 2.52 15.95 4.02
N LYS A 11 1.42 16.66 3.69
CA LYS A 11 0.29 16.86 4.60
C LYS A 11 -0.51 15.59 4.90
N MET A 12 -0.37 14.57 4.06
CA MET A 12 -1.02 13.27 4.23
C MET A 12 -0.16 12.30 5.03
N GLY A 13 1.13 12.62 5.24
CA GLY A 13 2.08 11.77 5.94
C GLY A 13 2.92 10.90 5.00
N ASN A 14 2.84 11.08 3.69
CA ASN A 14 3.79 10.46 2.78
C ASN A 14 5.20 10.95 3.07
N THR A 15 6.17 10.06 2.96
CA THR A 15 7.58 10.39 3.13
C THR A 15 8.23 10.54 1.76
N LEU A 16 8.92 11.65 1.53
CA LEU A 16 9.70 11.85 0.33
C LEU A 16 11.17 12.04 0.67
N GLY A 17 12.02 11.31 -0.04
CA GLY A 17 13.47 11.49 0.01
C GLY A 17 13.99 11.74 -1.40
N ARG A 18 14.78 12.79 -1.62
CA ARG A 18 15.35 13.14 -2.92
C ARG A 18 16.88 13.02 -2.92
N ILE A 19 17.41 12.50 -4.01
CA ILE A 19 18.84 12.48 -4.33
C ILE A 19 19.02 12.98 -5.75
N GLY A 20 19.96 13.90 -5.93
CA GLY A 20 20.32 14.48 -7.24
C GLY A 20 19.40 15.59 -7.70
N ASP A 21 19.77 16.19 -8.82
CA ASP A 21 19.10 17.33 -9.46
C ASP A 21 19.14 17.22 -11.00
N GLY A 22 19.39 16.03 -11.52
CA GLY A 22 19.43 15.77 -12.96
C GLY A 22 18.07 15.88 -13.63
N PRO A 23 18.06 16.04 -14.97
CA PRO A 23 16.85 16.28 -15.74
C PRO A 23 15.91 15.06 -15.85
N LYS A 24 16.41 13.86 -15.62
CA LYS A 24 15.59 12.63 -15.64
C LYS A 24 15.10 12.28 -14.25
N VAL A 25 13.80 12.10 -14.10
CA VAL A 25 13.16 11.85 -12.81
C VAL A 25 12.72 10.40 -12.70
N ILE A 26 13.20 9.72 -11.65
CA ILE A 26 12.77 8.38 -11.30
C ILE A 26 12.22 8.37 -9.87
N VAL A 27 11.06 7.73 -9.68
CA VAL A 27 10.42 7.58 -8.37
C VAL A 27 10.41 6.10 -8.00
N PHE A 28 10.85 5.80 -6.79
CA PHE A 28 10.72 4.48 -6.16
C PHE A 28 9.64 4.59 -5.09
N ASP A 29 8.50 3.95 -5.36
CA ASP A 29 7.32 3.95 -4.51
C ASP A 29 7.26 2.66 -3.69
N SER A 30 7.10 2.80 -2.37
CA SER A 30 6.72 1.69 -1.50
C SER A 30 5.73 2.17 -0.44
N HIS A 31 4.64 1.43 -0.23
CA HIS A 31 3.69 1.81 0.80
C HIS A 31 4.17 1.43 2.20
N ILE A 32 3.84 2.26 3.17
CA ILE A 32 4.26 2.12 4.56
C ILE A 32 3.13 1.68 5.52
N ASP A 33 1.90 1.69 5.04
CA ASP A 33 0.75 1.13 5.72
C ASP A 33 0.66 -0.39 5.57
N THR A 34 -0.26 -1.00 6.29
CA THR A 34 -0.56 -2.44 6.19
C THR A 34 -2.05 -2.69 6.43
N VAL A 35 -2.56 -3.77 5.89
CA VAL A 35 -3.86 -4.28 6.32
C VAL A 35 -3.83 -4.75 7.77
N GLY A 36 -4.98 -4.82 8.42
CA GLY A 36 -5.12 -5.33 9.77
C GLY A 36 -4.64 -6.78 9.92
N VAL A 37 -4.34 -7.20 11.14
CA VAL A 37 -3.84 -8.56 11.42
C VAL A 37 -4.92 -9.63 11.43
N GLY A 38 -6.20 -9.23 11.34
CA GLY A 38 -7.31 -10.14 11.46
C GLY A 38 -7.45 -10.70 12.88
N ASP A 39 -7.74 -12.00 12.99
CA ASP A 39 -7.77 -12.70 14.27
C ASP A 39 -6.33 -12.85 14.81
N ARG A 40 -6.03 -12.14 15.90
CA ARG A 40 -4.69 -12.12 16.50
C ARG A 40 -4.33 -13.47 17.11
N ASP A 41 -5.31 -14.23 17.58
CA ASP A 41 -5.08 -15.55 18.20
C ASP A 41 -4.70 -16.62 17.16
N ALA A 42 -4.98 -16.37 15.89
CA ALA A 42 -4.54 -17.22 14.79
C ALA A 42 -3.04 -17.10 14.48
N TRP A 43 -2.34 -16.10 15.03
CA TRP A 43 -0.90 -15.94 14.87
C TRP A 43 -0.17 -16.74 15.95
N GLY A 44 0.86 -17.48 15.55
CA GLY A 44 1.73 -18.19 16.50
C GLY A 44 2.76 -17.29 17.22
N TRP A 45 2.73 -15.97 16.97
CA TRP A 45 3.60 -14.93 17.55
C TRP A 45 2.92 -13.58 17.41
N ASP A 46 3.45 -12.55 18.08
CA ASP A 46 2.95 -11.18 17.88
C ASP A 46 3.23 -10.71 16.46
N PRO A 47 2.20 -10.43 15.64
CA PRO A 47 2.38 -10.05 14.24
C PRO A 47 3.07 -8.69 14.04
N PHE A 48 3.13 -7.83 15.05
CA PHE A 48 3.79 -6.53 14.99
C PHE A 48 5.24 -6.57 15.48
N GLU A 49 5.53 -7.38 16.51
CA GLU A 49 6.91 -7.63 16.91
C GLU A 49 7.64 -8.54 15.92
N GLY A 50 6.88 -9.47 15.35
CA GLY A 50 7.39 -10.43 14.39
C GLY A 50 8.31 -11.47 14.99
N LYS A 51 8.84 -12.35 14.15
CA LYS A 51 9.90 -13.28 14.54
C LYS A 51 10.91 -13.48 13.41
N ILE A 52 12.12 -13.83 13.78
CA ILE A 52 13.15 -14.28 12.84
C ILE A 52 13.42 -15.76 13.10
N GLU A 53 13.25 -16.58 12.07
CA GLU A 53 13.47 -18.02 12.14
C GLU A 53 13.97 -18.52 10.79
N ASP A 54 14.99 -19.36 10.77
CA ASP A 54 15.59 -19.93 9.56
C ASP A 54 15.96 -18.87 8.50
N GLY A 55 16.45 -17.71 8.92
CA GLY A 55 16.83 -16.62 8.04
C GLY A 55 15.65 -15.88 7.39
N LYS A 56 14.44 -16.07 7.89
CA LYS A 56 13.21 -15.41 7.43
C LYS A 56 12.64 -14.52 8.52
N LEU A 57 12.11 -13.36 8.11
CA LEU A 57 11.36 -12.45 8.96
C LEU A 57 9.85 -12.68 8.73
N TYR A 58 9.15 -13.00 9.81
CA TYR A 58 7.70 -13.20 9.82
C TYR A 58 7.04 -12.08 10.61
N ALA A 59 6.28 -11.22 9.94
CA ALA A 59 5.49 -10.16 10.58
C ALA A 59 4.41 -9.63 9.62
N ARG A 60 3.43 -8.89 10.13
CA ARG A 60 2.54 -8.10 9.28
C ARG A 60 3.35 -7.01 8.58
N GLY A 61 3.21 -6.92 7.25
CA GLY A 61 3.97 -5.96 6.44
C GLY A 61 5.42 -6.36 6.12
N ALA A 62 5.92 -7.51 6.60
CA ALA A 62 7.28 -7.93 6.33
C ALA A 62 7.55 -8.23 4.85
N CYS A 63 6.56 -8.77 4.14
CA CYS A 63 6.64 -9.01 2.70
C CYS A 63 5.95 -7.90 1.93
N ASP A 64 4.75 -7.55 2.33
CA ASP A 64 3.89 -6.56 1.69
C ASP A 64 3.70 -5.35 2.63
N GLU A 65 4.45 -4.22 2.34
CA GLU A 65 5.66 -4.29 1.48
C GLU A 65 6.90 -3.65 2.15
N LYS A 66 6.89 -3.54 3.50
CA LYS A 66 8.03 -2.95 4.25
C LYS A 66 9.36 -3.69 4.02
N GLY A 67 9.31 -4.88 3.42
CA GLY A 67 10.51 -5.60 3.00
C GLY A 67 11.27 -4.90 1.87
N SER A 68 10.57 -4.25 0.94
CA SER A 68 11.17 -3.51 -0.18
C SER A 68 11.71 -2.14 0.24
N THR A 69 11.06 -1.50 1.19
CA THR A 69 11.40 -0.15 1.67
C THR A 69 12.89 0.04 1.98
N PRO A 70 13.54 -0.78 2.85
CA PRO A 70 14.96 -0.60 3.12
C PRO A 70 15.82 -0.86 1.88
N GLY A 71 15.43 -1.80 1.02
CA GLY A 71 16.12 -2.05 -0.24
C GLY A 71 16.15 -0.83 -1.14
N MET A 72 15.03 -0.12 -1.27
CA MET A 72 14.94 1.12 -2.05
C MET A 72 15.71 2.27 -1.42
N VAL A 73 15.50 2.50 -0.11
CA VAL A 73 16.11 3.62 0.60
C VAL A 73 17.64 3.50 0.64
N TYR A 74 18.16 2.33 0.98
CA TYR A 74 19.61 2.11 0.99
C TYR A 74 20.17 1.95 -0.42
N GLY A 75 19.41 1.31 -1.33
CA GLY A 75 19.82 1.14 -2.73
C GLY A 75 20.05 2.46 -3.44
N LEU A 76 19.19 3.45 -3.24
CA LEU A 76 19.38 4.79 -3.78
C LEU A 76 20.62 5.49 -3.21
N ALA A 77 20.86 5.38 -1.91
CA ALA A 77 22.06 5.94 -1.30
C ALA A 77 23.34 5.28 -1.84
N ILE A 78 23.35 3.96 -2.01
CA ILE A 78 24.46 3.22 -2.60
C ILE A 78 24.66 3.60 -4.06
N ALA A 79 23.58 3.70 -4.85
CA ALA A 79 23.64 4.09 -6.25
C ALA A 79 24.26 5.48 -6.43
N ARG A 80 23.90 6.42 -5.56
CA ARG A 80 24.56 7.75 -5.52
C ARG A 80 26.06 7.63 -5.23
N ASP A 81 26.43 6.89 -4.18
CA ASP A 81 27.83 6.75 -3.76
C ASP A 81 28.70 6.09 -4.83
N LEU A 82 28.08 5.29 -5.71
CA LEU A 82 28.71 4.67 -6.87
C LEU A 82 28.64 5.53 -8.14
N GLY A 83 28.08 6.74 -8.09
CA GLY A 83 27.93 7.62 -9.27
C GLY A 83 26.91 7.11 -10.30
N LEU A 84 26.02 6.20 -9.94
CA LEU A 84 25.03 5.62 -10.86
C LEU A 84 23.80 6.52 -11.06
N LEU A 85 23.67 7.58 -10.27
CA LEU A 85 22.55 8.54 -10.37
C LEU A 85 22.92 9.83 -11.11
N ASP A 86 24.09 9.88 -11.75
CA ASP A 86 24.49 11.06 -12.55
C ASP A 86 23.47 11.32 -13.67
N GLY A 87 22.95 12.55 -13.71
CA GLY A 87 21.91 12.96 -14.67
C GLY A 87 20.49 12.59 -14.26
N TYR A 88 20.30 12.05 -13.04
CA TYR A 88 18.98 11.73 -12.49
C TYR A 88 18.62 12.58 -11.28
N THR A 89 17.34 12.81 -11.11
CA THR A 89 16.72 13.16 -9.84
C THR A 89 15.95 11.92 -9.39
N ALA A 90 16.41 11.28 -8.33
CA ALA A 90 15.80 10.08 -7.79
C ALA A 90 15.01 10.40 -6.53
N TYR A 91 13.75 9.97 -6.49
CA TYR A 91 12.90 10.05 -5.33
C TYR A 91 12.64 8.67 -4.73
N TYR A 92 12.75 8.59 -3.42
CA TYR A 92 12.03 7.58 -2.65
C TYR A 92 10.70 8.21 -2.21
N PHE A 93 9.61 7.52 -2.48
CA PHE A 93 8.27 7.89 -2.06
C PHE A 93 7.71 6.80 -1.15
N GLY A 94 7.63 7.10 0.15
CA GLY A 94 7.00 6.25 1.16
C GLY A 94 5.52 6.58 1.24
N ASN A 95 4.72 5.84 0.53
CA ASN A 95 3.29 6.02 0.39
C ASN A 95 2.57 5.64 1.69
N MET A 96 1.84 6.59 2.29
CA MET A 96 1.20 6.38 3.58
C MET A 96 -0.10 5.56 3.48
N GLU A 97 -0.67 5.42 2.29
CA GLU A 97 -1.91 4.68 2.08
C GLU A 97 -2.05 4.26 0.62
N GLU A 98 -1.77 3.00 0.37
CA GLU A 98 -1.98 2.33 -0.92
C GLU A 98 -3.37 1.74 -1.03
N TRP A 99 -3.94 1.35 0.11
CA TRP A 99 -5.16 0.59 0.23
C TRP A 99 -6.38 1.34 -0.36
N CYS A 100 -7.15 0.66 -1.15
CA CYS A 100 -8.47 1.05 -1.65
C CYS A 100 -8.50 2.29 -2.54
N ASP A 101 -8.31 3.45 -1.98
CA ASP A 101 -8.57 4.72 -2.64
C ASP A 101 -7.31 5.34 -3.25
N GLY A 102 -6.11 4.79 -2.92
CA GLY A 102 -4.84 5.31 -3.40
C GLY A 102 -4.63 6.77 -3.01
N ILE A 103 -5.05 7.14 -1.80
CA ILE A 103 -4.99 8.54 -1.32
C ILE A 103 -3.55 9.03 -1.27
N GLY A 104 -2.61 8.17 -0.85
CA GLY A 104 -1.20 8.50 -0.77
C GLY A 104 -0.61 8.94 -2.12
N PRO A 105 -0.69 8.12 -3.18
CA PRO A 105 -0.22 8.51 -4.52
C PRO A 105 -0.95 9.72 -5.10
N ASN A 106 -2.27 9.82 -4.90
CA ASN A 106 -3.04 10.97 -5.37
C ASN A 106 -2.59 12.26 -4.67
N ALA A 107 -2.37 12.21 -3.36
CA ALA A 107 -1.86 13.36 -2.61
C ALA A 107 -0.49 13.79 -3.13
N PHE A 108 0.40 12.85 -3.46
CA PHE A 108 1.70 13.18 -4.04
C PHE A 108 1.57 13.94 -5.37
N VAL A 109 0.71 13.50 -6.26
CA VAL A 109 0.47 14.17 -7.55
C VAL A 109 -0.09 15.58 -7.37
N GLU A 110 -0.98 15.77 -6.39
CA GLU A 110 -1.60 17.06 -6.11
C GLU A 110 -0.67 18.04 -5.39
N VAL A 111 0.11 17.56 -4.43
CA VAL A 111 1.00 18.39 -3.59
C VAL A 111 2.30 18.73 -4.31
N ASP A 112 2.79 17.82 -5.13
CA ASP A 112 4.06 17.95 -5.86
C ASP A 112 3.89 17.89 -7.38
N PRO A 113 3.02 18.71 -7.97
CA PRO A 113 2.72 18.66 -9.42
C PRO A 113 3.92 18.99 -10.31
N GLN A 114 4.99 19.57 -9.71
CA GLN A 114 6.25 19.84 -10.40
C GLN A 114 7.10 18.57 -10.59
N VAL A 115 6.89 17.54 -9.78
CA VAL A 115 7.56 16.25 -9.93
C VAL A 115 6.87 15.45 -11.04
N LYS A 116 7.54 15.35 -12.17
CA LYS A 116 7.05 14.62 -13.34
C LYS A 116 7.98 13.46 -13.61
N PRO A 117 7.67 12.25 -13.10
CA PRO A 117 8.53 11.10 -13.28
C PRO A 117 8.61 10.67 -14.73
N ASP A 118 9.82 10.38 -15.22
CA ASP A 118 10.03 9.63 -16.46
C ASP A 118 9.76 8.13 -16.21
N PHE A 119 10.08 7.66 -14.99
CA PHE A 119 9.88 6.27 -14.57
C PHE A 119 9.40 6.21 -13.13
N VAL A 120 8.52 5.24 -12.86
CA VAL A 120 8.09 4.87 -11.51
C VAL A 120 8.34 3.37 -11.32
N VAL A 121 9.02 3.03 -10.23
CA VAL A 121 9.24 1.65 -9.80
C VAL A 121 8.45 1.45 -8.51
N ILE A 122 7.48 0.54 -8.54
CA ILE A 122 6.65 0.21 -7.38
C ILE A 122 7.18 -1.07 -6.75
N GLY A 123 7.38 -1.05 -5.43
CA GLY A 123 8.10 -2.08 -4.68
C GLY A 123 7.30 -3.30 -4.27
N GLU A 124 6.13 -3.50 -4.85
CA GLU A 124 5.25 -4.62 -4.55
C GLU A 124 5.96 -5.99 -4.67
N PRO A 125 5.58 -6.98 -3.84
CA PRO A 125 6.25 -8.28 -3.78
C PRO A 125 5.98 -9.14 -5.03
N THR A 126 6.81 -9.01 -6.04
CA THR A 126 6.70 -9.71 -7.34
C THR A 126 7.70 -10.86 -7.52
N LYS A 127 8.42 -11.25 -6.45
CA LYS A 127 9.57 -12.17 -6.52
C LYS A 127 10.64 -11.67 -7.51
N MET A 128 10.88 -10.36 -7.54
CA MET A 128 11.81 -9.66 -8.45
C MET A 128 11.45 -9.77 -9.94
N ASN A 129 10.23 -10.16 -10.29
CA ASN A 129 9.75 -10.07 -11.66
C ASN A 129 9.25 -8.66 -11.97
N VAL A 130 9.46 -8.21 -13.20
CA VAL A 130 8.96 -6.92 -13.67
C VAL A 130 7.52 -7.09 -14.14
N TYR A 131 6.57 -6.52 -13.40
CA TYR A 131 5.17 -6.41 -13.80
C TYR A 131 4.92 -5.03 -14.39
N ARG A 132 4.23 -4.98 -15.53
CA ARG A 132 3.93 -3.73 -16.25
C ARG A 132 2.46 -3.33 -16.14
N GLY A 133 1.74 -3.92 -15.23
CA GLY A 133 0.32 -3.67 -15.01
C GLY A 133 -0.22 -4.57 -13.92
N HIS A 134 -1.39 -4.25 -13.46
CA HIS A 134 -2.11 -4.95 -12.41
C HIS A 134 -3.60 -5.06 -12.75
N LYS A 135 -4.31 -5.90 -12.00
CA LYS A 135 -5.77 -6.01 -12.08
C LYS A 135 -6.39 -4.78 -11.41
N GLY A 136 -7.51 -4.31 -11.96
CA GLY A 136 -8.34 -3.34 -11.28
C GLY A 136 -9.07 -3.97 -10.09
N ARG A 137 -9.53 -3.13 -9.17
CA ARG A 137 -10.37 -3.50 -8.03
C ARG A 137 -11.66 -2.70 -8.08
N ILE A 138 -12.77 -3.37 -7.84
CA ILE A 138 -14.09 -2.75 -7.63
C ILE A 138 -14.61 -3.28 -6.30
N GLU A 139 -14.90 -2.38 -5.37
CA GLU A 139 -15.54 -2.72 -4.11
C GLU A 139 -17.01 -2.33 -4.14
N LEU A 140 -17.88 -3.28 -3.83
CA LEU A 140 -19.32 -3.07 -3.79
C LEU A 140 -19.84 -3.28 -2.37
N LYS A 141 -20.58 -2.31 -1.85
CA LYS A 141 -21.33 -2.45 -0.62
C LYS A 141 -22.81 -2.64 -0.95
N ILE A 142 -23.33 -3.82 -0.67
CA ILE A 142 -24.74 -4.14 -0.88
C ILE A 142 -25.46 -4.14 0.46
N THR A 143 -26.52 -3.36 0.59
CA THR A 143 -27.34 -3.29 1.80
C THR A 143 -28.76 -3.79 1.50
N SER A 144 -29.19 -4.81 2.24
CA SER A 144 -30.57 -5.29 2.18
C SER A 144 -31.40 -4.69 3.32
N LEU A 145 -32.49 -4.05 2.95
CA LEU A 145 -33.43 -3.46 3.91
C LEU A 145 -34.56 -4.44 4.24
N GLY A 146 -34.90 -4.50 5.51
CA GLY A 146 -35.99 -5.33 6.01
C GLY A 146 -37.02 -4.53 6.80
N ARG A 147 -38.10 -5.18 7.18
CA ARG A 147 -39.14 -4.65 8.07
C ARG A 147 -39.39 -5.67 9.21
N SER A 148 -39.19 -5.23 10.44
CA SER A 148 -39.43 -6.08 11.60
C SER A 148 -40.91 -6.40 11.77
N ALA A 149 -41.20 -7.60 12.28
CA ALA A 149 -42.53 -8.03 12.66
C ALA A 149 -42.44 -8.93 13.89
N HIS A 150 -43.55 -9.05 14.61
CA HIS A 150 -43.64 -10.00 15.73
C HIS A 150 -43.48 -11.43 15.21
N ALA A 151 -42.77 -12.28 15.94
CA ALA A 151 -42.47 -13.67 15.51
C ALA A 151 -43.73 -14.47 15.12
N ALA A 152 -44.84 -14.31 15.85
CA ALA A 152 -46.10 -15.01 15.58
C ALA A 152 -46.79 -14.55 14.27
N VAL A 153 -46.41 -13.40 13.75
CA VAL A 153 -46.96 -12.83 12.50
C VAL A 153 -45.84 -12.39 11.56
N HIS A 154 -44.79 -13.15 11.49
CA HIS A 154 -43.57 -12.88 10.70
C HIS A 154 -43.86 -12.57 9.22
N PHE A 155 -44.96 -13.09 8.68
CA PHE A 155 -45.38 -12.91 7.29
C PHE A 155 -45.77 -11.48 6.94
N ILE A 156 -46.04 -10.62 7.92
CA ILE A 156 -46.22 -9.15 7.67
C ILE A 156 -44.92 -8.36 7.68
N GLY A 157 -43.83 -9.03 8.07
CA GLY A 157 -42.49 -8.48 8.03
C GLY A 157 -41.84 -8.63 6.65
N ASP A 158 -40.56 -8.28 6.60
CA ASP A 158 -39.74 -8.42 5.42
C ASP A 158 -38.30 -8.77 5.88
N ASN A 159 -37.88 -10.01 5.64
CA ASN A 159 -36.65 -10.52 6.18
C ASN A 159 -35.44 -10.13 5.29
N ALA A 160 -34.64 -9.18 5.74
CA ALA A 160 -33.44 -8.73 5.05
C ALA A 160 -32.41 -9.85 4.81
N ILE A 161 -32.35 -10.84 5.70
CA ILE A 161 -31.42 -11.99 5.55
C ILE A 161 -31.81 -12.84 4.33
N TYR A 162 -33.10 -13.14 4.16
CA TYR A 162 -33.57 -13.90 3.01
C TYR A 162 -33.36 -13.16 1.69
N LYS A 163 -33.57 -11.84 1.67
CA LYS A 163 -33.24 -11.01 0.53
C LYS A 163 -31.75 -11.05 0.23
N MET A 164 -30.91 -10.90 1.23
CA MET A 164 -29.47 -10.93 1.05
C MET A 164 -29.01 -12.30 0.53
N ALA A 165 -29.56 -13.40 1.05
CA ALA A 165 -29.25 -14.73 0.56
C ALA A 165 -29.63 -14.89 -0.93
N SER A 166 -30.75 -14.31 -1.36
CA SER A 166 -31.12 -14.31 -2.76
C SER A 166 -30.15 -13.51 -3.63
N ILE A 167 -29.66 -12.36 -3.15
CA ILE A 167 -28.67 -11.54 -3.84
C ILE A 167 -27.34 -12.31 -3.97
N ILE A 168 -26.87 -12.93 -2.88
CA ILE A 168 -25.62 -13.72 -2.87
C ILE A 168 -25.67 -14.86 -3.88
N ASN A 169 -26.82 -15.49 -4.07
CA ASN A 169 -26.98 -16.57 -5.05
C ASN A 169 -26.97 -16.09 -6.51
N LEU A 170 -27.02 -14.79 -6.76
CA LEU A 170 -26.96 -14.19 -8.10
C LEU A 170 -25.54 -13.69 -8.45
N LEU A 171 -24.63 -13.61 -7.46
CA LEU A 171 -23.23 -13.22 -7.62
C LEU A 171 -22.32 -14.44 -7.87
#